data_4c35128461a4ad284a80b973fb38790b
#
_entry.id   4c35128461a4ad284a80b973fb38790b
#
_cell.length_a   1.000
_cell.length_b   1.000
_cell.length_c   1.000
_cell.angle_alpha   90.00
_cell.angle_beta   90.00
_cell.angle_gamma   90.00
#
_symmetry.space_group_name_H-M   'P 1'
#
loop_
_entity.id
_entity.type
_entity.pdbx_description
1 polymer ?
#
loop_
_entity_poly.entity_id
_entity_poly.type
_entity_poly.pdbx_seq_one_letter_code
_entity_poly.pdbx_strand_id
1 'polypeptide(L)'
;MNNFIVELGHIALVSALVLSVYQFVIVFFKNEKNYIIIPNISVLVFSTTLFSFLTLIYAFLVSDFSVDLVSKFSHSSKPLIYKISGTWANHEGSLLLWILILTFFSAICSSLKLPERFHSLLSSVQGLLNSLFLSLCIFTSNPFHRSTLIPNDGLGLNPILQDLLLAFHPPVLYIGYVGLSVSFSYAIAALINGEIDKKWAALIRPWIILSWVALTLGITLGSYWAYYELGWGGWWFWDPVENAALMPWLLATALLHSVIVLEMRNELKAWTILLCILGFSFSLLGTFIVRSGVITSVHSFASDPERGLVILTI
;
A
#
# COMPACT_ATOMS: atom_id res chain seq x y z
N MET A 1 -9.01 -17.62 -25.68
CA MET A 1 -7.55 -17.61 -25.88
C MET A 1 -6.93 -17.52 -24.49
N ASN A 2 -6.12 -18.49 -24.07
CA ASN A 2 -5.39 -18.38 -22.81
C ASN A 2 -4.40 -17.22 -22.93
N ASN A 3 -4.68 -16.12 -22.27
CA ASN A 3 -3.79 -14.98 -22.26
C ASN A 3 -2.56 -15.31 -21.40
N PHE A 4 -1.51 -15.79 -22.03
CA PHE A 4 -0.21 -16.06 -21.39
C PHE A 4 0.33 -14.84 -20.61
N ILE A 5 -0.13 -13.63 -20.95
CA ILE A 5 0.23 -12.38 -20.26
C ILE A 5 -0.15 -12.42 -18.77
N VAL A 6 -1.29 -13.00 -18.42
CA VAL A 6 -1.76 -13.11 -17.02
C VAL A 6 -0.83 -14.00 -16.20
N GLU A 7 -0.34 -15.10 -16.80
CA GLU A 7 0.64 -15.99 -16.17
C GLU A 7 1.99 -15.27 -15.94
N LEU A 8 2.41 -14.43 -16.88
CA LEU A 8 3.61 -13.61 -16.72
C LEU A 8 3.43 -12.60 -15.57
N GLY A 9 2.23 -12.03 -15.38
CA GLY A 9 1.91 -11.18 -14.24
C GLY A 9 2.05 -11.89 -12.89
N HIS A 10 1.57 -13.13 -12.83
CA HIS A 10 1.72 -13.95 -11.61
C HIS A 10 3.20 -14.33 -11.36
N ILE A 11 3.94 -14.74 -12.39
CA ILE A 11 5.37 -15.03 -12.28
C ILE A 11 6.15 -13.80 -11.81
N ALA A 12 5.81 -12.61 -12.33
CA ALA A 12 6.44 -11.37 -11.91
C ALA A 12 6.16 -11.06 -10.42
N LEU A 13 4.95 -11.35 -9.93
CA LEU A 13 4.59 -11.19 -8.52
C LEU A 13 5.40 -12.12 -7.61
N VAL A 14 5.55 -13.38 -8.00
CA VAL A 14 6.39 -14.36 -7.28
C VAL A 14 7.87 -13.94 -7.32
N SER A 15 8.34 -13.43 -8.46
CA SER A 15 9.71 -12.92 -8.60
C SER A 15 9.95 -11.71 -7.68
N ALA A 16 8.96 -10.81 -7.55
CA ALA A 16 9.02 -9.69 -6.62
C ALA A 16 9.17 -10.18 -5.17
N LEU A 17 8.47 -11.23 -4.76
CA LEU A 17 8.60 -11.83 -3.43
C LEU A 17 10.03 -12.34 -3.19
N VAL A 18 10.58 -13.14 -4.11
CA VAL A 18 11.93 -13.69 -3.98
C VAL A 18 12.97 -12.58 -3.87
N LEU A 19 12.86 -11.55 -4.71
CA LEU A 19 13.76 -10.39 -4.69
C LEU A 19 13.61 -9.59 -3.39
N SER A 20 12.41 -9.44 -2.84
CA SER A 20 12.17 -8.75 -1.56
C SER A 20 12.77 -9.50 -0.38
N VAL A 21 12.65 -10.81 -0.34
CA VAL A 21 13.30 -11.66 0.65
C VAL A 21 14.82 -11.51 0.54
N TYR A 22 15.36 -11.50 -0.67
CA TYR A 22 16.79 -11.28 -0.89
C TYR A 22 17.22 -9.87 -0.41
N GLN A 23 16.42 -8.82 -0.70
CA GLN A 23 16.66 -7.46 -0.20
C GLN A 23 16.70 -7.41 1.33
N PHE A 24 15.81 -8.13 2.01
CA PHE A 24 15.82 -8.24 3.47
C PHE A 24 17.07 -8.93 4.00
N VAL A 25 17.44 -10.05 3.41
CA VAL A 25 18.48 -10.95 3.94
C VAL A 25 19.89 -10.48 3.62
N ILE A 26 20.11 -9.79 2.49
CA ILE A 26 21.46 -9.39 2.03
C ILE A 26 22.23 -8.53 3.04
N VAL A 27 21.52 -7.78 3.87
CA VAL A 27 22.12 -6.88 4.89
C VAL A 27 22.85 -7.66 5.98
N PHE A 28 22.44 -8.90 6.25
CA PHE A 28 23.10 -9.75 7.24
C PHE A 28 24.47 -10.29 6.75
N PHE A 29 24.72 -10.23 5.44
CA PHE A 29 26.01 -10.57 4.86
C PHE A 29 26.86 -9.31 4.72
N LYS A 30 27.93 -9.20 5.51
CA LYS A 30 28.88 -8.07 5.45
C LYS A 30 29.65 -8.12 4.12
N ASN A 31 29.22 -7.32 3.14
CA ASN A 31 29.90 -7.17 1.86
C ASN A 31 29.83 -5.70 1.42
N GLU A 32 30.96 -5.11 1.10
CA GLU A 32 31.07 -3.72 0.62
C GLU A 32 30.24 -3.48 -0.68
N LYS A 33 29.97 -4.53 -1.46
CA LYS A 33 29.16 -4.44 -2.66
C LYS A 33 27.65 -4.30 -2.38
N ASN A 34 27.20 -4.54 -1.15
CA ASN A 34 25.78 -4.46 -0.80
C ASN A 34 25.19 -3.08 -1.07
N TYR A 35 25.97 -2.02 -0.84
CA TYR A 35 25.56 -0.65 -1.10
C TYR A 35 25.22 -0.38 -2.57
N ILE A 36 25.88 -1.07 -3.51
CA ILE A 36 25.59 -0.96 -4.97
C ILE A 36 24.45 -1.89 -5.38
N ILE A 37 24.33 -3.05 -4.75
CA ILE A 37 23.37 -4.09 -5.14
C ILE A 37 21.96 -3.76 -4.64
N ILE A 38 21.81 -3.26 -3.42
CA ILE A 38 20.51 -2.98 -2.77
C ILE A 38 19.61 -2.05 -3.61
N PRO A 39 20.06 -0.89 -4.14
CA PRO A 39 19.23 -0.04 -4.98
C PRO A 39 18.71 -0.77 -6.22
N ASN A 40 19.57 -1.56 -6.88
CA ASN A 40 19.19 -2.31 -8.07
C ASN A 40 18.13 -3.39 -7.75
N ILE A 41 18.27 -4.09 -6.63
CA ILE A 41 17.27 -5.07 -6.19
C ILE A 41 15.95 -4.37 -5.90
N SER A 42 15.94 -3.26 -5.18
CA SER A 42 14.73 -2.52 -4.84
C SER A 42 14.00 -2.01 -6.10
N VAL A 43 14.75 -1.52 -7.09
CA VAL A 43 14.20 -1.13 -8.40
C VAL A 43 13.64 -2.33 -9.15
N LEU A 44 14.29 -3.50 -9.09
CA LEU A 44 13.77 -4.72 -9.71
C LEU A 44 12.49 -5.20 -9.02
N VAL A 45 12.41 -5.15 -7.68
CA VAL A 45 11.19 -5.46 -6.93
C VAL A 45 10.04 -4.56 -7.38
N PHE A 46 10.26 -3.25 -7.45
CA PHE A 46 9.26 -2.32 -7.95
C PHE A 46 8.87 -2.62 -9.41
N SER A 47 9.85 -2.84 -10.29
CA SER A 47 9.60 -3.07 -11.73
C SER A 47 8.80 -4.35 -11.97
N THR A 48 9.10 -5.43 -11.26
CA THR A 48 8.34 -6.70 -11.35
C THR A 48 6.94 -6.55 -10.77
N THR A 49 6.77 -5.82 -9.66
CA THR A 49 5.45 -5.51 -9.09
C THR A 49 4.63 -4.62 -10.02
N LEU A 50 5.25 -3.60 -10.62
CA LEU A 50 4.60 -2.72 -11.61
C LEU A 50 4.15 -3.52 -12.84
N PHE A 51 5.01 -4.38 -13.37
CA PHE A 51 4.64 -5.25 -14.48
C PHE A 51 3.46 -6.15 -14.13
N SER A 52 3.46 -6.75 -12.95
CA SER A 52 2.34 -7.56 -12.44
C SER A 52 1.04 -6.72 -12.38
N PHE A 53 1.09 -5.51 -11.84
CA PHE A 53 -0.07 -4.62 -11.75
C PHE A 53 -0.60 -4.19 -13.14
N LEU A 54 0.30 -3.83 -14.07
CA LEU A 54 -0.07 -3.49 -15.45
C LEU A 54 -0.69 -4.67 -16.19
N THR A 55 -0.24 -5.88 -15.91
CA THR A 55 -0.82 -7.11 -16.46
C THR A 55 -2.25 -7.32 -15.97
N LEU A 56 -2.52 -7.03 -14.69
CA LEU A 56 -3.89 -7.09 -14.16
C LEU A 56 -4.78 -6.02 -14.80
N ILE A 57 -4.30 -4.78 -14.93
CA ILE A 57 -5.03 -3.73 -15.68
C ILE A 57 -5.35 -4.21 -17.11
N TYR A 58 -4.37 -4.79 -17.78
CA TYR A 58 -4.59 -5.32 -19.14
C TYR A 58 -5.69 -6.38 -19.18
N ALA A 59 -5.73 -7.31 -18.23
CA ALA A 59 -6.78 -8.32 -18.13
C ALA A 59 -8.18 -7.69 -17.99
N PHE A 60 -8.32 -6.63 -17.18
CA PHE A 60 -9.56 -5.85 -17.07
C PHE A 60 -9.92 -5.13 -18.39
N LEU A 61 -8.94 -4.54 -19.07
CA LEU A 61 -9.15 -3.81 -20.33
C LEU A 61 -9.67 -4.71 -21.44
N VAL A 62 -9.09 -5.90 -21.60
CA VAL A 62 -9.50 -6.87 -22.63
C VAL A 62 -10.66 -7.74 -22.19
N SER A 63 -11.20 -7.55 -20.97
CA SER A 63 -12.29 -8.33 -20.39
C SER A 63 -11.99 -9.83 -20.39
N ASP A 64 -10.81 -10.21 -19.87
CA ASP A 64 -10.39 -11.62 -19.77
C ASP A 64 -11.12 -12.31 -18.60
N PHE A 65 -12.33 -12.76 -18.84
CA PHE A 65 -13.17 -13.41 -17.82
C PHE A 65 -12.66 -14.79 -17.38
N SER A 66 -11.57 -15.27 -17.93
CA SER A 66 -10.87 -16.44 -17.38
C SER A 66 -10.14 -16.12 -16.07
N VAL A 67 -9.92 -14.83 -15.77
CA VAL A 67 -9.45 -14.36 -14.48
C VAL A 67 -10.65 -14.13 -13.57
N ASP A 68 -10.70 -14.81 -12.43
CA ASP A 68 -11.83 -14.78 -11.50
C ASP A 68 -12.18 -13.35 -11.05
N LEU A 69 -11.15 -12.54 -10.78
CA LEU A 69 -11.32 -11.14 -10.39
C LEU A 69 -11.99 -10.30 -11.48
N VAL A 70 -11.60 -10.49 -12.74
CA VAL A 70 -12.19 -9.77 -13.88
C VAL A 70 -13.63 -10.18 -14.11
N SER A 71 -13.94 -11.47 -13.98
CA SER A 71 -15.31 -11.98 -14.14
C SER A 71 -16.27 -11.46 -13.07
N LYS A 72 -15.77 -11.22 -11.84
CA LYS A 72 -16.57 -10.72 -10.72
C LYS A 72 -16.77 -9.20 -10.73
N PHE A 73 -15.78 -8.42 -11.19
CA PHE A 73 -15.73 -6.97 -11.02
C PHE A 73 -15.68 -6.17 -12.34
N SER A 74 -15.82 -6.82 -13.50
CA SER A 74 -15.88 -6.14 -14.79
C SER A 74 -17.02 -6.67 -15.67
N HIS A 75 -17.29 -5.96 -16.77
CA HIS A 75 -18.28 -6.30 -17.79
C HIS A 75 -17.82 -5.79 -19.15
N SER A 76 -18.17 -6.45 -20.25
CA SER A 76 -17.71 -6.08 -21.59
C SER A 76 -18.11 -4.66 -21.99
N SER A 77 -19.34 -4.23 -21.64
CA SER A 77 -19.90 -2.90 -21.95
C SER A 77 -19.45 -1.78 -21.00
N LYS A 78 -18.60 -2.07 -19.99
CA LYS A 78 -18.21 -1.10 -18.98
C LYS A 78 -17.31 0.00 -19.57
N PRO A 79 -17.53 1.30 -19.23
CA PRO A 79 -16.64 2.38 -19.64
C PRO A 79 -15.19 2.15 -19.24
N LEU A 80 -14.24 2.59 -20.09
CA LEU A 80 -12.80 2.34 -19.94
C LEU A 80 -12.26 2.73 -18.57
N ILE A 81 -12.65 3.91 -18.07
CA ILE A 81 -12.21 4.42 -16.77
C ILE A 81 -12.59 3.46 -15.63
N TYR A 82 -13.78 2.87 -15.68
CA TYR A 82 -14.26 1.94 -14.67
C TYR A 82 -13.74 0.51 -14.88
N LYS A 83 -13.27 0.14 -16.07
CA LYS A 83 -12.48 -1.07 -16.28
C LYS A 83 -11.13 -0.92 -15.56
N ILE A 84 -10.46 0.23 -15.72
CA ILE A 84 -9.19 0.52 -15.06
C ILE A 84 -9.37 0.57 -13.53
N SER A 85 -10.32 1.37 -13.02
CA SER A 85 -10.55 1.48 -11.57
C SER A 85 -11.07 0.18 -10.95
N GLY A 86 -11.76 -0.65 -11.73
CA GLY A 86 -12.16 -2.00 -11.34
C GLY A 86 -10.99 -2.87 -10.88
N THR A 87 -9.78 -2.59 -11.36
CA THR A 87 -8.57 -3.29 -10.92
C THR A 87 -8.34 -3.17 -9.42
N TRP A 88 -8.60 -2.01 -8.82
CA TRP A 88 -8.44 -1.78 -7.38
C TRP A 88 -9.73 -1.60 -6.59
N ALA A 89 -10.88 -1.69 -7.26
CA ALA A 89 -12.20 -1.63 -6.62
C ALA A 89 -12.64 -2.98 -6.01
N ASN A 90 -11.70 -3.79 -5.61
CA ASN A 90 -11.88 -5.12 -5.02
C ASN A 90 -10.75 -5.42 -4.03
N HIS A 91 -10.85 -6.52 -3.34
CA HIS A 91 -9.93 -6.87 -2.25
C HIS A 91 -8.52 -7.19 -2.76
N GLU A 92 -8.40 -8.06 -3.77
CA GLU A 92 -7.13 -8.58 -4.28
C GLU A 92 -6.35 -7.50 -5.04
N GLY A 93 -7.01 -6.80 -5.94
CA GLY A 93 -6.37 -5.77 -6.76
C GLY A 93 -6.00 -4.52 -5.96
N SER A 94 -6.80 -4.14 -4.94
CA SER A 94 -6.44 -3.05 -4.04
C SER A 94 -5.22 -3.40 -3.16
N LEU A 95 -5.05 -4.68 -2.78
CA LEU A 95 -3.85 -5.12 -2.09
C LEU A 95 -2.62 -5.08 -3.01
N LEU A 96 -2.76 -5.46 -4.28
CA LEU A 96 -1.68 -5.34 -5.26
C LEU A 96 -1.29 -3.86 -5.51
N LEU A 97 -2.26 -2.93 -5.53
CA LEU A 97 -1.98 -1.49 -5.59
C LEU A 97 -1.22 -1.01 -4.34
N TRP A 98 -1.61 -1.47 -3.15
CA TRP A 98 -0.89 -1.20 -1.90
C TRP A 98 0.57 -1.61 -2.00
N ILE A 99 0.83 -2.84 -2.46
CA ILE A 99 2.18 -3.40 -2.63
C ILE A 99 2.97 -2.62 -3.69
N LEU A 100 2.33 -2.21 -4.78
CA LEU A 100 2.96 -1.38 -5.80
C LEU A 100 3.48 -0.06 -5.22
N ILE A 101 2.68 0.62 -4.40
CA ILE A 101 3.08 1.87 -3.73
C ILE A 101 4.18 1.60 -2.69
N LEU A 102 4.09 0.50 -1.94
CA LEU A 102 5.11 0.10 -0.96
C LEU A 102 6.47 -0.14 -1.62
N THR A 103 6.48 -0.91 -2.71
CA THR A 103 7.71 -1.21 -3.47
C THR A 103 8.25 0.03 -4.19
N PHE A 104 7.40 0.94 -4.64
CA PHE A 104 7.79 2.24 -5.18
C PHE A 104 8.54 3.08 -4.15
N PHE A 105 8.01 3.23 -2.94
CA PHE A 105 8.70 3.94 -1.86
C PHE A 105 10.01 3.25 -1.48
N SER A 106 10.05 1.93 -1.45
CA SER A 106 11.28 1.16 -1.21
C SER A 106 12.35 1.46 -2.28
N ALA A 107 11.97 1.50 -3.56
CA ALA A 107 12.89 1.81 -4.66
C ALA A 107 13.44 3.24 -4.57
N ILE A 108 12.61 4.23 -4.20
CA ILE A 108 13.08 5.61 -4.03
C ILE A 108 14.02 5.70 -2.83
N CYS A 109 13.63 5.17 -1.66
CA CYS A 109 14.44 5.25 -0.44
C CYS A 109 15.81 4.59 -0.61
N SER A 110 15.86 3.43 -1.29
CA SER A 110 17.12 2.72 -1.55
C SER A 110 18.00 3.41 -2.60
N SER A 111 17.46 4.35 -3.37
CA SER A 111 18.22 5.16 -4.34
C SER A 111 18.79 6.45 -3.73
N LEU A 112 18.45 6.78 -2.46
CA LEU A 112 18.97 7.94 -1.77
C LEU A 112 20.40 7.74 -1.29
N LYS A 113 21.21 8.81 -1.33
CA LYS A 113 22.57 8.81 -0.78
C LYS A 113 22.52 8.98 0.74
N LEU A 114 22.55 7.88 1.47
CA LEU A 114 22.53 7.82 2.93
C LEU A 114 23.82 7.15 3.44
N PRO A 115 24.19 7.31 4.73
CA PRO A 115 25.28 6.55 5.32
C PRO A 115 25.08 5.05 5.14
N GLU A 116 26.12 4.33 4.76
CA GLU A 116 26.06 2.93 4.29
C GLU A 116 25.29 1.99 5.22
N ARG A 117 25.63 2.04 6.51
CA ARG A 117 24.97 1.21 7.53
C ARG A 117 23.48 1.56 7.67
N PHE A 118 23.16 2.83 7.75
CA PHE A 118 21.78 3.29 7.86
C PHE A 118 20.96 2.93 6.61
N HIS A 119 21.53 3.15 5.42
CA HIS A 119 20.93 2.78 4.15
C HIS A 119 20.60 1.29 4.08
N SER A 120 21.55 0.43 4.48
CA SER A 120 21.36 -1.02 4.49
C SER A 120 20.24 -1.44 5.45
N LEU A 121 20.22 -0.88 6.67
CA LEU A 121 19.17 -1.16 7.66
C LEU A 121 17.78 -0.71 7.16
N LEU A 122 17.69 0.50 6.62
CA LEU A 122 16.46 1.04 6.04
C LEU A 122 15.92 0.13 4.93
N SER A 123 16.80 -0.25 4.01
CA SER A 123 16.43 -1.13 2.89
C SER A 123 16.04 -2.53 3.34
N SER A 124 16.65 -3.05 4.39
CA SER A 124 16.27 -4.35 4.98
C SER A 124 14.87 -4.30 5.58
N VAL A 125 14.56 -3.26 6.37
CA VAL A 125 13.20 -3.11 6.95
C VAL A 125 12.15 -3.03 5.84
N GLN A 126 12.41 -2.26 4.78
CA GLN A 126 11.49 -2.18 3.64
C GLN A 126 11.40 -3.50 2.87
N GLY A 127 12.51 -4.24 2.71
CA GLY A 127 12.51 -5.57 2.12
C GLY A 127 11.67 -6.56 2.93
N LEU A 128 11.72 -6.49 4.26
CA LEU A 128 10.86 -7.28 5.14
C LEU A 128 9.38 -6.95 4.92
N LEU A 129 9.01 -5.66 4.96
CA LEU A 129 7.63 -5.23 4.72
C LEU A 129 7.12 -5.68 3.34
N ASN A 130 7.91 -5.45 2.29
CA ASN A 130 7.59 -5.91 0.93
C ASN A 130 7.33 -7.43 0.91
N SER A 131 8.20 -8.22 1.56
CA SER A 131 8.09 -9.68 1.62
C SER A 131 6.82 -10.14 2.31
N LEU A 132 6.45 -9.51 3.43
CA LEU A 132 5.25 -9.84 4.19
C LEU A 132 3.98 -9.55 3.37
N PHE A 133 3.89 -8.36 2.76
CA PHE A 133 2.71 -8.00 1.95
C PHE A 133 2.62 -8.78 0.64
N LEU A 134 3.75 -9.06 -0.03
CA LEU A 134 3.77 -9.93 -1.22
C LEU A 134 3.36 -11.36 -0.87
N SER A 135 3.80 -11.88 0.27
CA SER A 135 3.36 -13.19 0.76
C SER A 135 1.86 -13.21 1.04
N LEU A 136 1.34 -12.20 1.74
CA LEU A 136 -0.10 -12.05 1.97
C LEU A 136 -0.86 -12.07 0.63
N CYS A 137 -0.42 -11.29 -0.35
CA CYS A 137 -1.07 -11.21 -1.66
C CYS A 137 -1.06 -12.57 -2.38
N ILE A 138 0.08 -13.23 -2.46
CA ILE A 138 0.24 -14.49 -3.22
C ILE A 138 -0.55 -15.63 -2.58
N PHE A 139 -0.48 -15.77 -1.25
CA PHE A 139 -1.03 -16.94 -0.57
C PHE A 139 -2.48 -16.80 -0.15
N THR A 140 -2.98 -15.57 0.09
CA THR A 140 -4.35 -15.34 0.56
C THR A 140 -5.23 -14.54 -0.39
N SER A 141 -4.67 -13.73 -1.26
CA SER A 141 -5.40 -12.73 -2.06
C SER A 141 -4.83 -12.61 -3.48
N ASN A 142 -4.61 -13.75 -4.13
CA ASN A 142 -3.97 -13.77 -5.46
C ASN A 142 -4.90 -13.19 -6.54
N PRO A 143 -4.56 -12.04 -7.15
CA PRO A 143 -5.41 -11.40 -8.15
C PRO A 143 -5.42 -12.12 -9.52
N PHE A 144 -4.53 -13.10 -9.72
CA PHE A 144 -4.40 -13.87 -10.96
C PHE A 144 -5.07 -15.24 -10.89
N HIS A 145 -5.93 -15.46 -9.89
CA HIS A 145 -6.65 -16.73 -9.78
C HIS A 145 -7.53 -16.96 -11.00
N ARG A 146 -7.50 -18.19 -11.56
CA ARG A 146 -8.30 -18.54 -12.73
C ARG A 146 -9.67 -19.06 -12.32
N SER A 147 -10.70 -18.61 -13.03
CA SER A 147 -12.07 -19.13 -12.90
C SER A 147 -12.14 -20.57 -13.35
N THR A 148 -12.77 -21.42 -12.57
CA THR A 148 -13.06 -22.81 -12.95
C THR A 148 -14.10 -22.90 -14.07
N LEU A 149 -15.06 -21.98 -14.08
CA LEU A 149 -16.07 -21.82 -15.11
C LEU A 149 -15.94 -20.39 -15.69
N ILE A 150 -15.63 -20.30 -16.98
CA ILE A 150 -15.48 -19.01 -17.66
C ILE A 150 -16.88 -18.54 -18.09
N PRO A 151 -17.42 -17.44 -17.54
CA PRO A 151 -18.71 -16.92 -17.97
C PRO A 151 -18.62 -16.24 -19.35
N ASN A 152 -19.75 -16.12 -20.04
CA ASN A 152 -19.83 -15.39 -21.32
C ASN A 152 -19.57 -13.89 -21.15
N ASP A 153 -19.95 -13.32 -20.01
CA ASP A 153 -19.66 -11.93 -19.63
C ASP A 153 -19.49 -11.85 -18.11
N GLY A 154 -18.91 -10.74 -17.60
CA GLY A 154 -18.70 -10.55 -16.19
C GLY A 154 -19.91 -9.96 -15.45
N LEU A 155 -19.90 -10.09 -14.10
CA LEU A 155 -20.98 -9.61 -13.24
C LEU A 155 -21.06 -8.08 -13.15
N GLY A 156 -19.99 -7.38 -13.50
CA GLY A 156 -19.89 -5.93 -13.43
C GLY A 156 -19.42 -5.40 -12.06
N LEU A 157 -19.10 -4.12 -12.03
CA LEU A 157 -18.79 -3.38 -10.81
C LEU A 157 -20.08 -2.83 -10.22
N ASN A 158 -20.21 -2.84 -8.89
CA ASN A 158 -21.31 -2.18 -8.21
C ASN A 158 -21.50 -0.74 -8.74
N PRO A 159 -22.72 -0.33 -9.14
CA PRO A 159 -22.97 1.01 -9.67
C PRO A 159 -22.46 2.15 -8.79
N ILE A 160 -22.60 2.06 -7.46
CA ILE A 160 -22.09 3.03 -6.48
C ILE A 160 -20.56 3.23 -6.61
N LEU A 161 -19.82 2.21 -7.06
CA LEU A 161 -18.38 2.27 -7.26
C LEU A 161 -18.00 2.83 -8.65
N GLN A 162 -18.97 3.11 -9.53
CA GLN A 162 -18.74 3.68 -10.85
C GLN A 162 -18.79 5.21 -10.80
N ASP A 163 -17.93 5.79 -10.00
CA ASP A 163 -17.78 7.22 -9.80
C ASP A 163 -16.33 7.65 -9.99
N LEU A 164 -16.10 8.86 -10.54
CA LEU A 164 -14.76 9.36 -10.83
C LEU A 164 -13.99 9.65 -9.54
N LEU A 165 -14.60 10.25 -8.53
CA LEU A 165 -13.90 10.53 -7.28
C LEU A 165 -13.52 9.24 -6.57
N LEU A 166 -14.42 8.25 -6.59
CA LEU A 166 -14.12 6.94 -6.04
C LEU A 166 -13.05 6.20 -6.84
N ALA A 167 -12.92 6.43 -8.14
CA ALA A 167 -11.83 5.88 -8.92
C ALA A 167 -10.45 6.43 -8.48
N PHE A 168 -10.35 7.71 -8.12
CA PHE A 168 -9.11 8.37 -7.71
C PHE A 168 -8.84 8.32 -6.20
N HIS A 169 -9.88 8.29 -5.37
CA HIS A 169 -9.76 8.30 -3.90
C HIS A 169 -8.84 7.20 -3.35
N PRO A 170 -8.99 5.89 -3.70
CA PRO A 170 -8.17 4.84 -3.11
C PRO A 170 -6.67 4.95 -3.45
N PRO A 171 -6.25 5.22 -4.69
CA PRO A 171 -4.84 5.43 -4.99
C PRO A 171 -4.20 6.58 -4.20
N VAL A 172 -4.90 7.72 -4.07
CA VAL A 172 -4.41 8.88 -3.32
C VAL A 172 -4.32 8.55 -1.82
N LEU A 173 -5.35 7.93 -1.25
CA LEU A 173 -5.36 7.50 0.14
C LEU A 173 -4.21 6.53 0.44
N TYR A 174 -3.95 5.56 -0.44
CA TYR A 174 -2.89 4.58 -0.25
C TYR A 174 -1.49 5.19 -0.31
N ILE A 175 -1.25 6.24 -1.10
CA ILE A 175 0.01 6.99 -1.04
C ILE A 175 0.25 7.49 0.40
N GLY A 176 -0.76 7.96 1.08
CA GLY A 176 -0.66 8.42 2.47
C GLY A 176 -0.48 7.27 3.47
N TYR A 177 -1.35 6.27 3.41
CA TYR A 177 -1.31 5.09 4.29
C TYR A 177 0.02 4.36 4.20
N VAL A 178 0.43 4.00 2.98
CA VAL A 178 1.66 3.27 2.71
C VAL A 178 2.88 4.16 2.92
N GLY A 179 2.76 5.47 2.65
CA GLY A 179 3.84 6.43 2.88
C GLY A 179 4.32 6.48 4.34
N LEU A 180 3.44 6.20 5.30
CA LEU A 180 3.82 6.07 6.71
C LEU A 180 4.77 4.91 6.98
N SER A 181 4.83 3.88 6.12
CA SER A 181 5.82 2.81 6.21
C SER A 181 7.24 3.31 6.04
N VAL A 182 7.44 4.41 5.31
CA VAL A 182 8.76 5.04 5.15
C VAL A 182 9.24 5.60 6.48
N SER A 183 8.40 6.41 7.16
CA SER A 183 8.77 6.96 8.47
C SER A 183 8.98 5.86 9.51
N PHE A 184 8.17 4.80 9.49
CA PHE A 184 8.38 3.60 10.29
C PHE A 184 9.75 2.95 10.02
N SER A 185 10.08 2.72 8.74
CA SER A 185 11.35 2.08 8.36
C SER A 185 12.57 2.93 8.78
N TYR A 186 12.47 4.27 8.63
CA TYR A 186 13.48 5.20 9.13
C TYR A 186 13.62 5.15 10.65
N ALA A 187 12.52 5.02 11.39
CA ALA A 187 12.53 4.92 12.84
C ALA A 187 13.20 3.62 13.31
N ILE A 188 12.86 2.48 12.72
CA ILE A 188 13.48 1.19 13.05
C ILE A 188 14.96 1.20 12.70
N ALA A 189 15.34 1.69 11.53
CA ALA A 189 16.75 1.81 11.12
C ALA A 189 17.53 2.71 12.09
N ALA A 190 16.96 3.84 12.53
CA ALA A 190 17.58 4.75 13.49
C ALA A 190 17.74 4.13 14.89
N LEU A 191 16.76 3.37 15.35
CA LEU A 191 16.84 2.64 16.63
C LEU A 191 17.99 1.61 16.61
N ILE A 192 18.13 0.85 15.51
CA ILE A 192 19.19 -0.15 15.36
C ILE A 192 20.56 0.53 15.16
N ASN A 193 20.61 1.66 14.46
CA ASN A 193 21.84 2.42 14.21
C ASN A 193 22.31 3.21 15.43
N GLY A 194 21.37 3.57 16.33
CA GLY A 194 21.64 4.34 17.54
C GLY A 194 21.72 5.86 17.33
N GLU A 195 21.37 6.38 16.15
CA GLU A 195 21.48 7.79 15.79
C GLU A 195 20.11 8.41 15.52
N ILE A 196 19.67 9.29 16.44
CA ILE A 196 18.42 10.06 16.34
C ILE A 196 18.78 11.51 16.63
N ASP A 197 18.93 12.30 15.59
CA ASP A 197 19.37 13.69 15.65
C ASP A 197 18.60 14.60 14.68
N LYS A 198 18.98 15.88 14.60
CA LYS A 198 18.40 16.86 13.69
C LYS A 198 18.52 16.45 12.21
N LYS A 199 19.63 15.80 11.82
CA LYS A 199 19.85 15.36 10.43
C LYS A 199 18.88 14.26 10.07
N TRP A 200 18.70 13.28 10.96
CA TRP A 200 17.70 12.24 10.78
C TRP A 200 16.27 12.82 10.68
N ALA A 201 15.93 13.79 11.53
CA ALA A 201 14.61 14.46 11.46
C ALA A 201 14.40 15.18 10.12
N ALA A 202 15.42 15.87 9.60
CA ALA A 202 15.37 16.53 8.29
C ALA A 202 15.17 15.52 7.14
N LEU A 203 15.74 14.32 7.25
CA LEU A 203 15.61 13.26 6.24
C LEU A 203 14.20 12.67 6.18
N ILE A 204 13.52 12.50 7.33
CA ILE A 204 12.18 11.86 7.36
C ILE A 204 11.05 12.88 7.15
N ARG A 205 11.25 14.17 7.47
CA ARG A 205 10.19 15.19 7.39
C ARG A 205 9.48 15.24 6.02
N PRO A 206 10.17 15.24 4.87
CA PRO A 206 9.51 15.27 3.57
C PRO A 206 8.53 14.10 3.36
N TRP A 207 8.88 12.90 3.85
CA TRP A 207 8.05 11.71 3.74
C TRP A 207 6.79 11.80 4.60
N ILE A 208 6.93 12.37 5.80
CA ILE A 208 5.79 12.63 6.70
C ILE A 208 4.84 13.64 6.07
N ILE A 209 5.36 14.73 5.48
CA ILE A 209 4.57 15.75 4.78
C ILE A 209 3.84 15.11 3.60
N LEU A 210 4.52 14.33 2.76
CA LEU A 210 3.91 13.64 1.62
C LEU A 210 2.77 12.74 2.07
N SER A 211 3.00 11.91 3.09
CA SER A 211 1.99 11.00 3.63
C SER A 211 0.80 11.76 4.22
N TRP A 212 1.05 12.82 4.97
CA TRP A 212 0.00 13.65 5.57
C TRP A 212 -0.85 14.38 4.52
N VAL A 213 -0.23 14.95 3.48
CA VAL A 213 -0.92 15.60 2.36
C VAL A 213 -1.77 14.58 1.60
N ALA A 214 -1.21 13.41 1.28
CA ALA A 214 -1.93 12.37 0.57
C ALA A 214 -3.11 11.82 1.38
N LEU A 215 -2.95 11.62 2.71
CA LEU A 215 -4.06 11.26 3.61
C LEU A 215 -5.13 12.34 3.63
N THR A 216 -4.75 13.62 3.76
CA THR A 216 -5.69 14.75 3.76
C THR A 216 -6.51 14.78 2.46
N LEU A 217 -5.85 14.69 1.32
CA LEU A 217 -6.51 14.68 0.00
C LEU A 217 -7.38 13.42 -0.16
N GLY A 218 -6.85 12.25 0.21
CA GLY A 218 -7.59 11.00 0.13
C GLY A 218 -8.86 11.01 0.98
N ILE A 219 -8.77 11.41 2.25
CA ILE A 219 -9.92 11.54 3.14
C ILE A 219 -10.94 12.54 2.57
N THR A 220 -10.48 13.71 2.09
CA THR A 220 -11.35 14.74 1.51
C THR A 220 -12.11 14.22 0.27
N LEU A 221 -11.41 13.51 -0.63
CA LEU A 221 -12.05 12.93 -1.82
C LEU A 221 -13.09 11.87 -1.44
N GLY A 222 -12.79 11.02 -0.45
CA GLY A 222 -13.72 10.00 0.05
C GLY A 222 -14.94 10.62 0.72
N SER A 223 -14.77 11.65 1.56
CA SER A 223 -15.86 12.37 2.19
C SER A 223 -16.75 13.07 1.15
N TYR A 224 -16.16 13.67 0.12
CA TYR A 224 -16.92 14.32 -0.95
C TYR A 224 -17.75 13.32 -1.76
N TRP A 225 -17.16 12.15 -2.10
CA TRP A 225 -17.89 11.06 -2.73
C TRP A 225 -19.06 10.58 -1.85
N ALA A 226 -18.82 10.31 -0.56
CA ALA A 226 -19.84 9.86 0.37
C ALA A 226 -21.00 10.87 0.50
N TYR A 227 -20.70 12.17 0.46
CA TYR A 227 -21.67 13.25 0.57
C TYR A 227 -22.76 13.19 -0.51
N TYR A 228 -22.38 12.99 -1.78
CA TYR A 228 -23.37 13.00 -2.86
C TYR A 228 -23.87 11.60 -3.27
N GLU A 229 -23.06 10.55 -3.08
CA GLU A 229 -23.45 9.19 -3.48
C GLU A 229 -24.25 8.45 -2.41
N LEU A 230 -23.91 8.60 -1.14
CA LEU A 230 -24.54 7.81 -0.08
C LEU A 230 -25.78 8.48 0.52
N GLY A 231 -26.03 9.75 0.21
CA GLY A 231 -27.23 10.46 0.65
C GLY A 231 -27.32 10.66 2.16
N TRP A 232 -26.21 10.61 2.87
CA TRP A 232 -26.20 10.76 4.33
C TRP A 232 -26.46 12.18 4.82
N GLY A 233 -26.55 13.18 3.94
CA GLY A 233 -26.93 14.55 4.24
C GLY A 233 -25.84 15.40 4.92
N GLY A 234 -24.61 14.94 5.04
CA GLY A 234 -23.48 15.67 5.61
C GLY A 234 -22.16 15.26 5.01
N TRP A 235 -21.10 15.95 5.43
CA TRP A 235 -19.73 15.75 4.94
C TRP A 235 -18.97 14.64 5.67
N TRP A 236 -19.32 14.33 6.93
CA TRP A 236 -18.65 13.35 7.78
C TRP A 236 -19.68 12.67 8.69
N PHE A 237 -19.63 11.36 8.77
CA PHE A 237 -20.64 10.55 9.47
C PHE A 237 -20.08 9.68 10.59
N TRP A 238 -18.79 9.76 10.84
CA TRP A 238 -18.15 8.87 11.80
C TRP A 238 -18.34 7.40 11.45
N ASP A 239 -18.48 7.10 10.16
CA ASP A 239 -18.50 5.73 9.69
C ASP A 239 -17.21 5.02 10.12
N PRO A 240 -17.27 3.71 10.48
CA PRO A 240 -16.08 2.98 10.92
C PRO A 240 -14.90 3.04 9.92
N VAL A 241 -15.16 3.05 8.61
CA VAL A 241 -14.11 3.17 7.59
C VAL A 241 -13.52 4.59 7.53
N GLU A 242 -14.36 5.62 7.68
CA GLU A 242 -13.91 7.01 7.82
C GLU A 242 -13.00 7.16 9.05
N ASN A 243 -13.41 6.61 10.19
CA ASN A 243 -12.62 6.64 11.43
C ASN A 243 -11.30 5.87 11.27
N ALA A 244 -11.31 4.73 10.58
CA ALA A 244 -10.09 3.96 10.26
C ALA A 244 -9.09 4.79 9.44
N ALA A 245 -9.58 5.65 8.53
CA ALA A 245 -8.74 6.58 7.77
C ALA A 245 -8.25 7.76 8.61
N LEU A 246 -9.05 8.26 9.54
CA LEU A 246 -8.74 9.40 10.39
C LEU A 246 -7.64 9.09 11.41
N MET A 247 -7.59 7.87 11.95
CA MET A 247 -6.61 7.49 12.98
C MET A 247 -5.14 7.72 12.55
N PRO A 248 -4.64 7.17 11.42
CA PRO A 248 -3.27 7.43 10.98
C PRO A 248 -3.05 8.90 10.57
N TRP A 249 -4.08 9.62 10.10
CA TRP A 249 -3.99 11.04 9.81
C TRP A 249 -3.72 11.88 11.06
N LEU A 250 -4.40 11.60 12.18
CA LEU A 250 -4.16 12.26 13.47
C LEU A 250 -2.74 12.00 13.97
N LEU A 251 -2.27 10.76 13.87
CA LEU A 251 -0.90 10.40 14.25
C LEU A 251 0.14 11.05 13.35
N ALA A 252 -0.10 11.11 12.04
CA ALA A 252 0.77 11.82 11.10
C ALA A 252 0.83 13.33 11.39
N THR A 253 -0.29 13.94 11.83
CA THR A 253 -0.35 15.34 12.27
C THR A 253 0.53 15.55 13.50
N ALA A 254 0.39 14.72 14.53
CA ALA A 254 1.23 14.77 15.73
C ALA A 254 2.70 14.53 15.40
N LEU A 255 3.01 13.56 14.51
CA LEU A 255 4.34 13.25 14.06
C LEU A 255 4.99 14.41 13.31
N LEU A 256 4.24 15.11 12.46
CA LEU A 256 4.73 16.28 11.73
C LEU A 256 5.19 17.39 12.70
N HIS A 257 4.44 17.66 13.75
CA HIS A 257 4.82 18.64 14.79
C HIS A 257 6.03 18.16 15.57
N SER A 258 6.07 16.88 15.97
CA SER A 258 7.17 16.30 16.74
C SER A 258 8.49 16.32 15.97
N VAL A 259 8.46 15.97 14.67
CA VAL A 259 9.67 15.97 13.83
C VAL A 259 10.23 17.36 13.60
N ILE A 260 9.37 18.39 13.48
CA ILE A 260 9.80 19.80 13.38
C ILE A 260 10.52 20.24 14.66
N VAL A 261 9.98 19.90 15.84
CA VAL A 261 10.63 20.20 17.12
C VAL A 261 11.97 19.48 17.24
N LEU A 262 12.04 18.21 16.83
CA LEU A 262 13.28 17.45 16.83
C LEU A 262 14.34 18.07 15.89
N GLU A 263 13.96 18.48 14.70
CA GLU A 263 14.86 19.13 13.75
C GLU A 263 15.38 20.48 14.25
N MET A 264 14.52 21.29 14.83
CA MET A 264 14.89 22.63 15.31
C MET A 264 15.64 22.61 16.64
N ARG A 265 15.17 21.82 17.61
CA ARG A 265 15.60 21.85 19.01
C ARG A 265 16.36 20.62 19.48
N ASN A 266 16.37 19.54 18.71
CA ASN A 266 16.90 18.21 19.07
C ASN A 266 16.19 17.59 20.31
N GLU A 267 14.92 17.92 20.49
CA GLU A 267 14.03 17.43 21.55
C GLU A 267 12.99 16.45 21.00
N LEU A 268 12.19 15.83 21.87
CA LEU A 268 11.12 14.90 21.55
C LEU A 268 11.54 13.64 20.76
N LYS A 269 12.80 13.21 20.88
CA LYS A 269 13.33 12.05 20.15
C LYS A 269 12.50 10.78 20.33
N ALA A 270 12.17 10.43 21.58
CA ALA A 270 11.37 9.25 21.91
C ALA A 270 9.93 9.36 21.36
N TRP A 271 9.32 10.53 21.46
CA TRP A 271 8.00 10.78 20.90
C TRP A 271 7.97 10.68 19.39
N THR A 272 8.96 11.26 18.69
CA THR A 272 9.04 11.19 17.23
C THR A 272 9.15 9.75 16.76
N ILE A 273 10.01 8.94 17.39
CA ILE A 273 10.13 7.51 17.07
C ILE A 273 8.82 6.76 17.35
N LEU A 274 8.21 6.97 18.52
CA LEU A 274 6.96 6.33 18.88
C LEU A 274 5.85 6.67 17.87
N LEU A 275 5.74 7.94 17.47
CA LEU A 275 4.73 8.39 16.50
C LEU A 275 5.00 7.84 15.09
N CYS A 276 6.26 7.65 14.67
CA CYS A 276 6.59 6.96 13.43
C CYS A 276 6.09 5.51 13.43
N ILE A 277 6.32 4.80 14.54
CA ILE A 277 5.88 3.41 14.71
C ILE A 277 4.36 3.35 14.75
N LEU A 278 3.71 4.12 15.61
CA LEU A 278 2.26 4.14 15.76
C LEU A 278 1.55 4.57 14.48
N GLY A 279 2.09 5.55 13.73
CA GLY A 279 1.49 6.04 12.49
C GLY A 279 1.27 4.92 11.47
N PHE A 280 2.29 4.10 11.24
CA PHE A 280 2.17 2.95 10.36
C PHE A 280 1.37 1.80 10.98
N SER A 281 1.54 1.51 12.27
CA SER A 281 0.76 0.49 12.97
C SER A 281 -0.74 0.78 12.90
N PHE A 282 -1.16 2.03 13.03
CA PHE A 282 -2.58 2.42 12.91
C PHE A 282 -3.07 2.40 11.47
N SER A 283 -2.22 2.60 10.47
CA SER A 283 -2.61 2.36 9.08
C SER A 283 -2.84 0.86 8.81
N LEU A 284 -2.03 -0.03 9.41
CA LEU A 284 -2.26 -1.48 9.36
C LEU A 284 -3.53 -1.87 10.12
N LEU A 285 -3.72 -1.34 11.32
CA LEU A 285 -4.94 -1.57 12.11
C LEU A 285 -6.20 -1.11 11.35
N GLY A 286 -6.16 0.08 10.73
CA GLY A 286 -7.24 0.56 9.87
C GLY A 286 -7.51 -0.38 8.70
N THR A 287 -6.47 -0.86 8.04
CA THR A 287 -6.57 -1.84 6.95
C THR A 287 -7.18 -3.16 7.44
N PHE A 288 -6.76 -3.64 8.61
CA PHE A 288 -7.36 -4.81 9.27
C PHE A 288 -8.85 -4.60 9.53
N ILE A 289 -9.23 -3.51 10.20
CA ILE A 289 -10.61 -3.20 10.55
C ILE A 289 -11.50 -3.19 9.29
N VAL A 290 -11.07 -2.53 8.21
CA VAL A 290 -11.85 -2.41 6.98
C VAL A 290 -11.98 -3.74 6.23
N ARG A 291 -10.98 -4.62 6.30
CA ARG A 291 -10.92 -5.86 5.51
C ARG A 291 -11.36 -7.12 6.26
N SER A 292 -11.35 -7.09 7.59
CA SER A 292 -11.67 -8.27 8.41
C SER A 292 -13.16 -8.59 8.51
N GLY A 293 -14.03 -7.65 8.12
CA GLY A 293 -15.49 -7.79 8.31
C GLY A 293 -15.94 -7.68 9.77
N VAL A 294 -15.07 -7.25 10.68
CA VAL A 294 -15.42 -6.98 12.08
C VAL A 294 -16.40 -5.81 12.18
N ILE A 295 -16.35 -4.90 11.22
CA ILE A 295 -17.24 -3.73 11.16
C ILE A 295 -18.24 -3.85 10.01
N THR A 296 -19.43 -3.30 10.22
CA THR A 296 -20.42 -3.11 9.16
C THR A 296 -20.32 -1.68 8.66
N SER A 297 -19.98 -1.50 7.38
CA SER A 297 -19.92 -0.21 6.71
C SER A 297 -20.27 -0.37 5.24
N VAL A 298 -20.88 0.67 4.66
CA VAL A 298 -21.15 0.75 3.21
C VAL A 298 -19.83 0.80 2.41
N HIS A 299 -18.76 1.26 3.04
CA HIS A 299 -17.41 1.32 2.46
C HIS A 299 -16.63 0.01 2.61
N SER A 300 -17.07 -0.94 3.44
CA SER A 300 -16.35 -2.20 3.61
C SER A 300 -16.64 -3.14 2.44
N PHE A 301 -15.62 -3.41 1.65
CA PHE A 301 -15.65 -4.49 0.67
C PHE A 301 -15.68 -5.82 1.43
N ALA A 302 -16.32 -6.83 0.86
CA ALA A 302 -16.58 -8.16 1.41
C ALA A 302 -15.78 -8.55 2.69
N SER A 303 -16.50 -8.96 3.73
CA SER A 303 -15.91 -9.42 4.98
C SER A 303 -15.16 -10.73 4.77
N ASP A 304 -13.88 -10.76 5.12
CA ASP A 304 -13.04 -11.95 5.09
C ASP A 304 -12.22 -12.03 6.40
N PRO A 305 -12.73 -12.73 7.42
CA PRO A 305 -12.06 -12.84 8.72
C PRO A 305 -10.68 -13.48 8.66
N GLU A 306 -10.47 -14.47 7.77
CA GLU A 306 -9.20 -15.17 7.66
C GLU A 306 -8.10 -14.25 7.16
N ARG A 307 -8.37 -13.48 6.11
CA ARG A 307 -7.44 -12.47 5.58
C ARG A 307 -7.17 -11.34 6.58
N GLY A 308 -8.19 -10.96 7.35
CA GLY A 308 -8.06 -10.00 8.43
C GLY A 308 -7.04 -10.46 9.48
N LEU A 309 -7.13 -11.69 9.95
CA LEU A 309 -6.20 -12.25 10.94
C LEU A 309 -4.75 -12.25 10.45
N VAL A 310 -4.50 -12.54 9.16
CA VAL A 310 -3.14 -12.49 8.59
C VAL A 310 -2.58 -11.07 8.61
N ILE A 311 -3.40 -10.04 8.29
CA ILE A 311 -2.97 -8.63 8.38
C ILE A 311 -2.61 -8.25 9.83
N LEU A 312 -3.34 -8.78 10.81
CA LEU A 312 -3.07 -8.51 12.22
C LEU A 312 -1.76 -9.14 12.70
N THR A 313 -1.27 -10.19 12.04
CA THR A 313 -0.01 -10.86 12.39
C THR A 313 1.23 -10.20 11.76
N ILE A 314 1.05 -9.32 10.78
CA ILE A 314 2.10 -8.51 10.17
C ILE A 314 2.45 -7.33 11.07
#